data_1315bbb87e783e01b5bdec200ea887b6
#
_entry.id   1315bbb87e783e01b5bdec200ea887b6
#
_cell.length_a   1.000
_cell.length_b   1.000
_cell.length_c   1.000
_cell.angle_alpha   90.00
_cell.angle_beta   90.00
_cell.angle_gamma   90.00
#
_symmetry.space_group_name_H-M   'P 1'
#
loop_
_entity.id
_entity.type
_entity.pdbx_description
1 polymer ?
#
loop_
_entity_poly.entity_id
_entity_poly.type
_entity_poly.pdbx_seq_one_letter_code
_entity_poly.pdbx_strand_id
1 'polypeptide(L)'
;WEHIRGIEPYEISHPPLGKLIMGVGIRLFGMTPFGWRFMGTLFGVGMLPLLYVFLKNLFGRTSIATCGTVLLAADFMHLTQTRLATIDTYAFFFILLMYYFMYRYLTLPAGAPFRKCALPLFLSGLFWGIGAASKWTVIYGCTGLVVLYFIGLYQKLRDWPADGETGARQPGRLKWAFQILAFSVLVFALIPAAIYTLSYLPYAWAEGDSSLTGLVGAMWENQKYMLSYHSGVTDTHPYSSRWYQWLFDIRPILYYMDNSVPGYTTRFAAFVNPVVCWGGLLAVLACAVQAVRRRCARALFIVIGYLAQLVPWFFIGRITFAYHYFPSVLFLILALCYVFYSLSEQEELIAWKPAMYAVTAGAAALYALFYPVLVGIQIPSWYGTCLLRWLPSWPF
;
A
#
# COMPACT_ATOMS: atom_id res chain seq x y z
N TRP A 1 7.42 21.76 -8.56
CA TRP A 1 8.33 22.70 -9.20
C TRP A 1 7.59 23.98 -9.57
N GLU A 2 6.46 23.88 -10.25
CA GLU A 2 5.60 25.00 -10.62
C GLU A 2 5.13 25.77 -9.39
N HIS A 3 4.66 25.07 -8.37
CA HIS A 3 4.24 25.65 -7.09
C HIS A 3 5.35 26.45 -6.39
N ILE A 4 6.61 25.97 -6.46
CA ILE A 4 7.76 26.66 -5.83
C ILE A 4 8.09 27.96 -6.56
N ARG A 5 7.74 28.10 -7.84
CA ARG A 5 7.98 29.30 -8.66
C ARG A 5 6.82 30.27 -8.70
N GLY A 6 5.71 30.00 -8.00
CA GLY A 6 4.50 30.83 -8.09
C GLY A 6 3.78 30.68 -9.43
N ILE A 7 3.98 29.57 -10.15
CA ILE A 7 3.26 29.23 -11.37
C ILE A 7 1.98 28.49 -10.97
N GLU A 8 0.88 28.76 -11.65
CA GLU A 8 -0.38 28.06 -11.41
C GLU A 8 -0.22 26.54 -11.51
N PRO A 9 -0.75 25.78 -10.55
CA PRO A 9 -0.62 24.33 -10.53
C PRO A 9 -1.26 23.67 -11.76
N TYR A 10 -0.46 22.98 -12.56
CA TYR A 10 -0.92 22.31 -13.78
C TYR A 10 -1.74 21.05 -13.51
N GLU A 11 -1.29 20.19 -12.60
CA GLU A 11 -1.97 18.93 -12.26
C GLU A 11 -2.44 18.97 -10.80
N ILE A 12 -3.73 19.06 -10.58
CA ILE A 12 -4.37 19.23 -9.27
C ILE A 12 -5.41 18.13 -8.96
N SER A 13 -5.43 17.04 -9.73
CA SER A 13 -6.37 15.91 -9.54
C SER A 13 -6.07 15.04 -8.32
N HIS A 14 -4.95 15.30 -7.63
CA HIS A 14 -4.51 14.58 -6.43
C HIS A 14 -3.96 15.53 -5.38
N PRO A 15 -3.95 15.13 -4.08
CA PRO A 15 -3.30 15.91 -3.03
C PRO A 15 -1.82 16.16 -3.34
N PRO A 16 -1.23 17.28 -2.89
CA PRO A 16 0.07 17.73 -3.39
C PRO A 16 1.28 16.97 -2.84
N LEU A 17 1.21 16.37 -1.64
CA LEU A 17 2.40 15.88 -0.93
C LEU A 17 3.18 14.81 -1.72
N GLY A 18 2.50 13.90 -2.41
CA GLY A 18 3.17 12.91 -3.26
C GLY A 18 4.01 13.54 -4.37
N LYS A 19 3.50 14.62 -4.98
CA LYS A 19 4.24 15.40 -5.99
C LYS A 19 5.37 16.22 -5.37
N LEU A 20 5.17 16.76 -4.18
CA LEU A 20 6.22 17.48 -3.45
C LEU A 20 7.38 16.54 -3.09
N ILE A 21 7.10 15.30 -2.67
CA ILE A 21 8.14 14.29 -2.44
C ILE A 21 8.91 14.02 -3.73
N MET A 22 8.21 13.83 -4.86
CA MET A 22 8.85 13.66 -6.17
C MET A 22 9.70 14.90 -6.54
N GLY A 23 9.21 16.11 -6.26
CA GLY A 23 9.89 17.38 -6.46
C GLY A 23 11.23 17.48 -5.72
N VAL A 24 11.41 16.80 -4.59
CA VAL A 24 12.71 16.73 -3.89
C VAL A 24 13.78 16.09 -4.80
N GLY A 25 13.45 14.99 -5.47
CA GLY A 25 14.39 14.36 -6.42
C GLY A 25 14.73 15.27 -7.60
N ILE A 26 13.74 15.99 -8.14
CA ILE A 26 13.95 16.97 -9.21
C ILE A 26 14.84 18.12 -8.73
N ARG A 27 14.65 18.58 -7.51
CA ARG A 27 15.47 19.64 -6.93
C ARG A 27 16.93 19.23 -6.74
N LEU A 28 17.18 17.97 -6.38
CA LEU A 28 18.53 17.45 -6.13
C LEU A 28 19.28 17.09 -7.41
N PHE A 29 18.59 16.57 -8.42
CA PHE A 29 19.19 15.95 -9.61
C PHE A 29 18.74 16.59 -10.93
N GLY A 30 17.99 17.68 -10.86
CA GLY A 30 17.46 18.38 -12.03
C GLY A 30 16.23 17.72 -12.63
N MET A 31 15.61 18.39 -13.63
CA MET A 31 14.45 17.92 -14.39
C MET A 31 14.89 16.86 -15.42
N THR A 32 15.37 15.75 -14.93
CA THR A 32 15.86 14.61 -15.72
C THR A 32 15.08 13.35 -15.39
N PRO A 33 15.10 12.32 -16.27
CA PRO A 33 14.51 11.01 -15.96
C PRO A 33 14.98 10.40 -14.65
N PHE A 34 16.22 10.64 -14.25
CA PHE A 34 16.73 10.24 -12.96
C PHE A 34 16.11 11.08 -11.82
N GLY A 35 16.06 12.39 -11.96
CA GLY A 35 15.57 13.31 -10.92
C GLY A 35 14.11 13.02 -10.52
N TRP A 36 13.19 12.90 -11.48
CA TRP A 36 11.77 12.66 -11.13
C TRP A 36 11.46 11.21 -10.71
N ARG A 37 12.34 10.23 -11.01
CA ARG A 37 12.18 8.83 -10.60
C ARG A 37 12.87 8.49 -9.29
N PHE A 38 13.86 9.28 -8.89
CA PHE A 38 14.73 8.99 -7.75
C PHE A 38 13.97 8.71 -6.47
N MET A 39 13.05 9.60 -6.08
CA MET A 39 12.30 9.43 -4.84
C MET A 39 11.38 8.21 -4.89
N GLY A 40 10.68 7.97 -6.01
CA GLY A 40 9.87 6.76 -6.18
C GLY A 40 10.68 5.49 -6.00
N THR A 41 11.86 5.41 -6.63
CA THR A 41 12.77 4.27 -6.50
C THR A 41 13.30 4.12 -5.06
N LEU A 42 13.67 5.23 -4.40
CA LEU A 42 14.14 5.21 -3.01
C LEU A 42 13.08 4.66 -2.06
N PHE A 43 11.82 5.10 -2.21
CA PHE A 43 10.70 4.58 -1.43
C PHE A 43 10.43 3.12 -1.74
N GLY A 44 10.51 2.71 -3.01
CA GLY A 44 10.37 1.31 -3.43
C GLY A 44 11.42 0.39 -2.79
N VAL A 45 12.68 0.79 -2.81
CA VAL A 45 13.77 0.06 -2.12
C VAL A 45 13.52 0.04 -0.62
N GLY A 46 13.08 1.15 -0.03
CA GLY A 46 12.75 1.24 1.40
C GLY A 46 11.60 0.32 1.84
N MET A 47 10.67 -0.04 0.95
CA MET A 47 9.59 -0.98 1.26
C MET A 47 10.11 -2.37 1.63
N LEU A 48 11.24 -2.82 1.04
CA LEU A 48 11.77 -4.16 1.24
C LEU A 48 12.20 -4.42 2.70
N PRO A 49 13.11 -3.63 3.30
CA PRO A 49 13.47 -3.83 4.70
C PRO A 49 12.30 -3.57 5.66
N LEU A 50 11.38 -2.65 5.34
CA LEU A 50 10.19 -2.41 6.15
C LEU A 50 9.25 -3.63 6.15
N LEU A 51 9.01 -4.23 4.99
CA LEU A 51 8.20 -5.45 4.88
C LEU A 51 8.89 -6.62 5.61
N TYR A 52 10.23 -6.76 5.46
CA TYR A 52 10.98 -7.77 6.21
C TYR A 52 10.75 -7.64 7.72
N VAL A 53 10.90 -6.44 8.26
CA VAL A 53 10.68 -6.17 9.69
C VAL A 53 9.23 -6.45 10.09
N PHE A 54 8.28 -6.08 9.26
CA PHE A 54 6.86 -6.35 9.51
C PHE A 54 6.58 -7.86 9.57
N LEU A 55 7.01 -8.62 8.56
CA LEU A 55 6.84 -10.07 8.49
C LEU A 55 7.56 -10.78 9.64
N LYS A 56 8.76 -10.30 9.99
CA LYS A 56 9.53 -10.86 11.13
C LYS A 56 8.79 -10.65 12.46
N ASN A 57 8.18 -9.47 12.66
CA ASN A 57 7.38 -9.21 13.84
C ASN A 57 6.05 -10.00 13.84
N LEU A 58 5.45 -10.19 12.66
CA LEU A 58 4.15 -10.88 12.52
C LEU A 58 4.27 -12.39 12.73
N PHE A 59 5.33 -13.01 12.21
CA PHE A 59 5.47 -14.48 12.16
C PHE A 59 6.66 -15.04 12.98
N GLY A 60 7.59 -14.22 13.43
CA GLY A 60 8.74 -14.64 14.22
C GLY A 60 9.85 -15.41 13.44
N ARG A 61 9.59 -15.82 12.18
CA ARG A 61 10.47 -16.70 11.39
C ARG A 61 11.24 -15.91 10.32
N THR A 62 12.57 -15.97 10.36
CA THR A 62 13.46 -15.29 9.39
C THR A 62 13.21 -15.77 7.96
N SER A 63 13.07 -17.09 7.73
CA SER A 63 12.82 -17.64 6.39
C SER A 63 11.54 -17.10 5.76
N ILE A 64 10.44 -17.01 6.51
CA ILE A 64 9.17 -16.45 6.04
C ILE A 64 9.33 -14.95 5.72
N ALA A 65 10.00 -14.20 6.60
CA ALA A 65 10.25 -12.78 6.38
C ALA A 65 11.11 -12.54 5.13
N THR A 66 12.17 -13.33 4.93
CA THR A 66 13.01 -13.24 3.73
C THR A 66 12.24 -13.59 2.47
N CYS A 67 11.51 -14.72 2.45
CA CYS A 67 10.73 -15.12 1.28
C CYS A 67 9.64 -14.09 0.94
N GLY A 68 8.90 -13.56 1.92
CA GLY A 68 7.91 -12.52 1.68
C GLY A 68 8.53 -11.22 1.13
N THR A 69 9.74 -10.87 1.58
CA THR A 69 10.47 -9.72 1.02
C THR A 69 10.91 -9.98 -0.42
N VAL A 70 11.37 -11.19 -0.73
CA VAL A 70 11.70 -11.59 -2.11
C VAL A 70 10.45 -11.59 -3.00
N LEU A 71 9.29 -12.03 -2.49
CA LEU A 71 8.03 -11.96 -3.24
C LEU A 71 7.67 -10.52 -3.62
N LEU A 72 7.88 -9.53 -2.72
CA LEU A 72 7.69 -8.12 -3.06
C LEU A 72 8.74 -7.63 -4.05
N ALA A 73 10.00 -7.98 -3.87
CA ALA A 73 11.08 -7.59 -4.79
C ALA A 73 10.90 -8.18 -6.20
N ALA A 74 10.29 -9.36 -6.30
CA ALA A 74 9.96 -10.03 -7.56
C ALA A 74 8.55 -9.71 -8.07
N ASP A 75 7.81 -8.81 -7.40
CA ASP A 75 6.50 -8.38 -7.88
C ASP A 75 6.64 -7.38 -9.03
N PHE A 76 5.88 -7.62 -10.11
CA PHE A 76 5.97 -6.81 -11.33
C PHE A 76 5.43 -5.40 -11.11
N MET A 77 4.33 -5.29 -10.35
CA MET A 77 3.72 -3.99 -10.03
C MET A 77 4.65 -3.16 -9.15
N HIS A 78 5.31 -3.79 -8.16
CA HIS A 78 6.30 -3.12 -7.33
C HIS A 78 7.43 -2.53 -8.17
N LEU A 79 8.07 -3.32 -9.06
CA LEU A 79 9.13 -2.81 -9.93
C LEU A 79 8.64 -1.67 -10.82
N THR A 80 7.52 -1.86 -11.50
CA THR A 80 7.05 -0.91 -12.50
C THR A 80 6.59 0.40 -11.87
N GLN A 81 5.79 0.35 -10.80
CA GLN A 81 5.27 1.56 -10.14
C GLN A 81 6.35 2.35 -9.40
N THR A 82 7.32 1.69 -8.77
CA THR A 82 8.37 2.39 -8.01
C THR A 82 9.43 3.05 -8.89
N ARG A 83 9.55 2.67 -10.16
CA ARG A 83 10.46 3.33 -11.12
C ARG A 83 9.77 4.33 -12.03
N LEU A 84 8.44 4.39 -12.03
CA LEU A 84 7.69 5.47 -12.67
C LEU A 84 7.59 6.67 -11.73
N ALA A 85 7.43 7.86 -12.32
CA ALA A 85 7.15 9.06 -11.55
C ALA A 85 5.66 9.13 -11.20
N THR A 86 5.16 8.17 -10.39
CA THR A 86 3.77 8.10 -9.93
C THR A 86 3.66 8.20 -8.42
N ILE A 87 2.54 8.70 -7.94
CA ILE A 87 2.28 8.86 -6.50
C ILE A 87 1.81 7.57 -5.83
N ASP A 88 1.54 6.50 -6.60
CA ASP A 88 1.11 5.19 -6.09
C ASP A 88 2.15 4.56 -5.18
N THR A 89 3.42 4.75 -5.48
CA THR A 89 4.55 4.30 -4.68
C THR A 89 4.47 4.85 -3.25
N TYR A 90 4.22 6.14 -3.09
CA TYR A 90 4.13 6.76 -1.76
C TYR A 90 2.89 6.27 -1.01
N ALA A 91 1.77 6.10 -1.71
CA ALA A 91 0.56 5.54 -1.11
C ALA A 91 0.83 4.14 -0.52
N PHE A 92 1.43 3.23 -1.29
CA PHE A 92 1.80 1.89 -0.82
C PHE A 92 2.73 1.95 0.41
N PHE A 93 3.78 2.76 0.33
CA PHE A 93 4.77 2.91 1.40
C PHE A 93 4.13 3.34 2.73
N PHE A 94 3.26 4.35 2.68
CA PHE A 94 2.58 4.83 3.88
C PHE A 94 1.51 3.87 4.38
N ILE A 95 0.83 3.13 3.50
CA ILE A 95 -0.08 2.03 3.88
C ILE A 95 0.70 0.93 4.62
N LEU A 96 1.86 0.53 4.13
CA LEU A 96 2.73 -0.45 4.80
C LEU A 96 3.09 0.02 6.23
N LEU A 97 3.51 1.26 6.39
CA LEU A 97 3.90 1.82 7.70
C LEU A 97 2.71 1.96 8.66
N MET A 98 1.58 2.50 8.20
CA MET A 98 0.44 2.70 9.09
C MET A 98 -0.12 1.37 9.60
N TYR A 99 -0.15 0.31 8.75
CA TYR A 99 -0.56 -1.02 9.17
C TYR A 99 0.48 -1.70 10.06
N TYR A 100 1.76 -1.54 9.80
CA TYR A 100 2.82 -2.05 10.67
C TYR A 100 2.71 -1.48 12.09
N PHE A 101 2.53 -0.17 12.25
CA PHE A 101 2.43 0.43 13.56
C PHE A 101 1.07 0.16 14.24
N MET A 102 -0.01 0.02 13.48
CA MET A 102 -1.27 -0.49 14.03
C MET A 102 -1.09 -1.92 14.58
N TYR A 103 -0.42 -2.80 13.84
CA TYR A 103 -0.08 -4.14 14.31
C TYR A 103 0.72 -4.09 15.62
N ARG A 104 1.72 -3.20 15.72
CA ARG A 104 2.51 -3.01 16.94
C ARG A 104 1.64 -2.59 18.14
N TYR A 105 0.63 -1.75 17.93
CA TYR A 105 -0.34 -1.40 18.98
C TYR A 105 -1.22 -2.59 19.35
N LEU A 106 -1.73 -3.31 18.38
CA LEU A 106 -2.63 -4.45 18.62
C LEU A 106 -1.98 -5.57 19.42
N THR A 107 -0.68 -5.81 19.22
CA THR A 107 0.09 -6.87 19.93
C THR A 107 0.50 -6.50 21.37
N LEU A 108 0.29 -5.28 21.79
CA LEU A 108 0.51 -4.92 23.20
C LEU A 108 -0.51 -5.63 24.10
N PRO A 109 -0.12 -6.09 25.30
CA PRO A 109 -1.06 -6.75 26.21
C PRO A 109 -2.18 -5.80 26.67
N ALA A 110 -3.30 -6.36 27.08
CA ALA A 110 -4.35 -5.64 27.79
C ALA A 110 -3.74 -5.01 29.05
N GLY A 111 -4.16 -3.79 29.42
CA GLY A 111 -3.57 -3.06 30.53
C GLY A 111 -2.17 -2.47 30.27
N ALA A 112 -1.64 -2.55 29.07
CA ALA A 112 -0.37 -1.89 28.74
C ALA A 112 -0.43 -0.39 29.07
N PRO A 113 0.60 0.19 29.72
CA PRO A 113 0.59 1.60 30.09
C PRO A 113 0.47 2.49 28.85
N PHE A 114 -0.24 3.62 29.00
CA PHE A 114 -0.51 4.57 27.91
C PHE A 114 0.75 4.90 27.10
N ARG A 115 1.89 5.15 27.74
CA ARG A 115 3.16 5.48 27.07
C ARG A 115 3.61 4.41 26.06
N LYS A 116 3.33 3.13 26.33
CA LYS A 116 3.65 2.04 25.39
C LYS A 116 2.68 2.00 24.21
N CYS A 117 1.43 2.40 24.40
CA CYS A 117 0.42 2.49 23.36
C CYS A 117 0.59 3.74 22.48
N ALA A 118 1.04 4.85 23.07
CA ALA A 118 1.08 6.15 22.41
C ALA A 118 1.98 6.18 21.17
N LEU A 119 3.21 5.65 21.25
CA LEU A 119 4.14 5.70 20.12
C LEU A 119 3.63 4.93 18.88
N PRO A 120 3.20 3.66 18.96
CA PRO A 120 2.68 2.96 17.78
C PRO A 120 1.38 3.59 17.24
N LEU A 121 0.48 4.09 18.08
CA LEU A 121 -0.71 4.83 17.62
C LEU A 121 -0.33 6.13 16.92
N PHE A 122 0.59 6.91 17.50
CA PHE A 122 1.09 8.14 16.89
C PHE A 122 1.70 7.88 15.50
N LEU A 123 2.59 6.90 15.39
CA LEU A 123 3.23 6.57 14.10
C LEU A 123 2.22 6.04 13.08
N SER A 124 1.24 5.23 13.50
CA SER A 124 0.16 4.79 12.62
C SER A 124 -0.65 5.97 12.08
N GLY A 125 -1.05 6.90 12.96
CA GLY A 125 -1.79 8.11 12.56
C GLY A 125 -0.96 9.11 11.75
N LEU A 126 0.33 9.27 12.08
CA LEU A 126 1.26 10.11 11.32
C LEU A 126 1.38 9.63 9.87
N PHE A 127 1.63 8.33 9.67
CA PHE A 127 1.77 7.77 8.32
C PHE A 127 0.43 7.70 7.57
N TRP A 128 -0.68 7.55 8.29
CA TRP A 128 -2.00 7.77 7.71
C TRP A 128 -2.13 9.19 7.14
N GLY A 129 -1.78 10.21 7.92
CA GLY A 129 -1.88 11.61 7.49
C GLY A 129 -0.98 11.95 6.30
N ILE A 130 0.28 11.52 6.33
CA ILE A 130 1.24 11.72 5.22
C ILE A 130 0.77 10.97 3.97
N GLY A 131 0.27 9.75 4.13
CA GLY A 131 -0.25 8.95 3.03
C GLY A 131 -1.48 9.58 2.39
N ALA A 132 -2.46 10.03 3.18
CA ALA A 132 -3.67 10.69 2.67
C ALA A 132 -3.35 11.99 1.93
N ALA A 133 -2.40 12.77 2.43
CA ALA A 133 -1.89 13.98 1.77
C ALA A 133 -1.12 13.68 0.47
N SER A 134 -0.68 12.42 0.27
CA SER A 134 0.00 11.99 -0.95
C SER A 134 -0.97 11.43 -2.00
N LYS A 135 -1.98 10.64 -1.58
CA LYS A 135 -2.99 10.06 -2.47
C LYS A 135 -4.25 9.62 -1.71
N TRP A 136 -5.43 9.93 -2.24
CA TRP A 136 -6.70 9.58 -1.60
C TRP A 136 -6.94 8.06 -1.43
N THR A 137 -6.30 7.22 -2.23
CA THR A 137 -6.44 5.76 -2.07
C THR A 137 -5.98 5.25 -0.70
N VAL A 138 -5.13 6.01 0.01
CA VAL A 138 -4.73 5.70 1.39
C VAL A 138 -5.91 5.80 2.37
N ILE A 139 -6.93 6.60 2.07
CA ILE A 139 -8.18 6.70 2.85
C ILE A 139 -8.87 5.32 2.93
N TYR A 140 -8.81 4.54 1.85
CA TYR A 140 -9.35 3.18 1.84
C TYR A 140 -8.64 2.31 2.89
N GLY A 141 -7.32 2.38 2.95
CA GLY A 141 -6.55 1.69 3.98
C GLY A 141 -6.91 2.11 5.40
N CYS A 142 -7.24 3.40 5.61
CA CYS A 142 -7.64 3.90 6.92
C CYS A 142 -8.95 3.27 7.40
N THR A 143 -9.90 2.94 6.52
CA THR A 143 -11.13 2.24 6.94
C THR A 143 -10.82 0.91 7.63
N GLY A 144 -9.83 0.16 7.11
CA GLY A 144 -9.36 -1.06 7.75
C GLY A 144 -8.67 -0.81 9.09
N LEU A 145 -7.89 0.28 9.21
CA LEU A 145 -7.29 0.67 10.50
C LEU A 145 -8.35 0.97 11.56
N VAL A 146 -9.43 1.67 11.19
CA VAL A 146 -10.54 1.98 12.11
C VAL A 146 -11.18 0.69 12.62
N VAL A 147 -11.47 -0.25 11.74
CA VAL A 147 -12.04 -1.56 12.12
C VAL A 147 -11.09 -2.31 13.06
N LEU A 148 -9.81 -2.41 12.70
CA LEU A 148 -8.78 -3.08 13.51
C LEU A 148 -8.60 -2.41 14.87
N TYR A 149 -8.58 -1.08 14.90
CA TYR A 149 -8.45 -0.31 16.13
C TYR A 149 -9.57 -0.60 17.11
N PHE A 150 -10.84 -0.55 16.67
CA PHE A 150 -11.98 -0.80 17.57
C PHE A 150 -12.08 -2.25 18.01
N ILE A 151 -11.74 -3.22 17.12
CA ILE A 151 -11.62 -4.63 17.53
C ILE A 151 -10.55 -4.77 18.63
N GLY A 152 -9.36 -4.19 18.42
CA GLY A 152 -8.27 -4.26 19.38
C GLY A 152 -8.57 -3.54 20.70
N LEU A 153 -9.22 -2.39 20.63
CA LEU A 153 -9.67 -1.65 21.82
C LEU A 153 -10.68 -2.47 22.62
N TYR A 154 -11.69 -3.05 21.93
CA TYR A 154 -12.67 -3.92 22.57
C TYR A 154 -12.01 -5.13 23.26
N GLN A 155 -11.07 -5.82 22.56
CA GLN A 155 -10.34 -6.95 23.14
C GLN A 155 -9.54 -6.54 24.37
N LYS A 156 -8.81 -5.43 24.33
CA LYS A 156 -8.03 -4.93 25.45
C LYS A 156 -8.90 -4.53 26.66
N LEU A 157 -10.09 -4.02 26.41
CA LEU A 157 -11.05 -3.69 27.47
C LEU A 157 -11.73 -4.96 28.03
N ARG A 158 -12.04 -5.95 27.19
CA ARG A 158 -12.61 -7.22 27.64
C ARG A 158 -11.62 -7.99 28.50
N ASP A 159 -10.38 -8.09 28.02
CA ASP A 159 -9.30 -8.87 28.65
C ASP A 159 -8.48 -8.03 29.63
N TRP A 160 -9.08 -6.97 30.22
CA TRP A 160 -8.42 -6.08 31.18
C TRP A 160 -8.03 -6.87 32.43
N PRO A 161 -6.74 -6.82 32.87
CA PRO A 161 -6.29 -7.58 34.03
C PRO A 161 -7.00 -7.13 35.31
N ALA A 162 -7.22 -8.06 36.23
CA ALA A 162 -7.77 -7.78 37.55
C ALA A 162 -6.76 -6.96 38.40
N ASP A 163 -7.29 -6.21 39.37
CA ASP A 163 -6.48 -5.40 40.24
C ASP A 163 -5.46 -6.28 41.02
N GLY A 164 -4.17 -5.97 40.88
CA GLY A 164 -3.07 -6.66 41.57
C GLY A 164 -2.30 -7.67 40.73
N GLU A 165 -2.81 -8.15 39.57
CA GLU A 165 -2.13 -9.17 38.73
C GLU A 165 -0.82 -8.68 38.07
N THR A 166 -0.63 -7.38 37.93
CA THR A 166 0.52 -6.84 37.15
C THR A 166 1.62 -6.23 38.01
N GLY A 167 1.47 -6.22 39.34
CA GLY A 167 2.47 -5.65 40.27
C GLY A 167 2.75 -4.14 40.12
N ALA A 168 2.20 -3.47 39.14
CA ALA A 168 2.33 -2.05 38.88
C ALA A 168 0.97 -1.34 39.06
N ARG A 169 0.98 -0.14 39.69
CA ARG A 169 -0.23 0.70 39.85
C ARG A 169 -0.73 1.11 38.46
N GLN A 170 -1.78 0.43 37.97
CA GLN A 170 -2.40 0.74 36.67
C GLN A 170 -3.47 1.83 36.78
N PRO A 171 -3.65 2.67 35.77
CA PRO A 171 -4.82 3.53 35.69
C PRO A 171 -6.07 2.64 35.61
N GLY A 172 -7.16 3.07 36.24
CA GLY A 172 -8.44 2.35 36.10
C GLY A 172 -8.83 2.20 34.62
N ARG A 173 -9.47 1.08 34.25
CA ARG A 173 -9.89 0.69 32.87
C ARG A 173 -10.54 1.84 32.10
N LEU A 174 -11.46 2.57 32.72
CA LEU A 174 -12.18 3.69 32.09
C LEU A 174 -11.26 4.89 31.82
N LYS A 175 -10.37 5.22 32.75
CA LYS A 175 -9.39 6.29 32.58
C LYS A 175 -8.44 5.97 31.42
N TRP A 176 -7.95 4.75 31.34
CA TRP A 176 -7.12 4.29 30.25
C TRP A 176 -7.84 4.36 28.90
N ALA A 177 -9.08 3.86 28.83
CA ALA A 177 -9.90 3.92 27.62
C ALA A 177 -10.10 5.35 27.13
N PHE A 178 -10.43 6.27 28.04
CA PHE A 178 -10.57 7.69 27.74
C PHE A 178 -9.25 8.29 27.21
N GLN A 179 -8.13 7.99 27.84
CA GLN A 179 -6.81 8.47 27.40
C GLN A 179 -6.47 7.97 25.98
N ILE A 180 -6.71 6.68 25.69
CA ILE A 180 -6.47 6.09 24.36
C ILE A 180 -7.40 6.72 23.33
N LEU A 181 -8.70 6.85 23.62
CA LEU A 181 -9.66 7.46 22.69
C LEU A 181 -9.33 8.94 22.40
N ALA A 182 -9.09 9.74 23.43
CA ALA A 182 -8.73 11.14 23.26
C ALA A 182 -7.43 11.31 22.46
N PHE A 183 -6.42 10.49 22.75
CA PHE A 183 -5.17 10.48 22.01
C PHE A 183 -5.38 10.01 20.55
N SER A 184 -6.27 9.04 20.32
CA SER A 184 -6.58 8.57 18.96
C SER A 184 -7.27 9.65 18.12
N VAL A 185 -8.14 10.47 18.71
CA VAL A 185 -8.70 11.66 17.99
C VAL A 185 -7.57 12.60 17.58
N LEU A 186 -6.62 12.88 18.47
CA LEU A 186 -5.46 13.71 18.12
C LEU A 186 -4.67 13.12 16.96
N VAL A 187 -4.30 11.83 17.02
CA VAL A 187 -3.37 11.24 16.06
C VAL A 187 -4.02 10.74 14.76
N PHE A 188 -5.30 10.39 14.77
CA PHE A 188 -6.00 9.91 13.57
C PHE A 188 -6.93 10.95 12.91
N ALA A 189 -7.20 12.08 13.58
CA ALA A 189 -8.00 13.15 13.00
C ALA A 189 -7.22 14.48 12.92
N LEU A 190 -6.79 15.05 14.06
CA LEU A 190 -6.24 16.40 14.09
C LEU A 190 -4.85 16.49 13.41
N ILE A 191 -3.93 15.58 13.73
CA ILE A 191 -2.59 15.55 13.09
C ILE A 191 -2.69 15.27 11.59
N PRO A 192 -3.43 14.27 11.11
CA PRO A 192 -3.65 14.07 9.67
C PRO A 192 -4.27 15.27 8.97
N ALA A 193 -5.28 15.91 9.57
CA ALA A 193 -5.89 17.12 9.02
C ALA A 193 -4.87 18.26 8.91
N ALA A 194 -4.03 18.46 9.93
CA ALA A 194 -2.97 19.46 9.89
C ALA A 194 -1.93 19.15 8.80
N ILE A 195 -1.45 17.90 8.70
CA ILE A 195 -0.50 17.47 7.65
C ILE A 195 -1.12 17.68 6.26
N TYR A 196 -2.37 17.28 6.09
CA TYR A 196 -3.10 17.41 4.84
C TYR A 196 -3.20 18.89 4.43
N THR A 197 -3.66 19.75 5.32
CA THR A 197 -3.78 21.20 5.07
C THR A 197 -2.43 21.82 4.79
N LEU A 198 -1.39 21.52 5.60
CA LEU A 198 -0.05 22.07 5.40
C LEU A 198 0.59 21.63 4.07
N SER A 199 0.20 20.49 3.52
CA SER A 199 0.70 20.05 2.20
C SER A 199 0.29 20.97 1.06
N TYR A 200 -0.74 21.81 1.25
CA TYR A 200 -1.21 22.82 0.29
C TYR A 200 -0.48 24.15 0.36
N LEU A 201 0.49 24.30 1.27
CA LEU A 201 1.24 25.55 1.41
C LEU A 201 1.87 26.05 0.09
N PRO A 202 2.45 25.18 -0.78
CA PRO A 202 2.93 25.63 -2.09
C PRO A 202 1.82 26.15 -3.03
N TYR A 203 0.59 25.66 -2.89
CA TYR A 203 -0.55 26.19 -3.67
C TYR A 203 -0.91 27.58 -3.20
N ALA A 204 -1.07 27.78 -1.88
CA ALA A 204 -1.34 29.08 -1.30
C ALA A 204 -0.24 30.12 -1.65
N TRP A 205 1.02 29.70 -1.68
CA TRP A 205 2.11 30.57 -2.16
C TRP A 205 1.99 30.92 -3.65
N ALA A 206 1.60 29.99 -4.49
CA ALA A 206 1.40 30.25 -5.92
C ALA A 206 0.22 31.20 -6.19
N GLU A 207 -0.81 31.13 -5.35
CA GLU A 207 -1.98 32.04 -5.39
C GLU A 207 -1.71 33.41 -4.74
N GLY A 208 -0.54 33.60 -4.11
CA GLY A 208 -0.12 34.87 -3.50
C GLY A 208 -0.70 35.12 -2.10
N ASP A 209 -1.43 34.16 -1.51
CA ASP A 209 -2.00 34.27 -0.15
C ASP A 209 -1.50 33.11 0.73
N SER A 210 -0.42 33.36 1.48
CA SER A 210 0.15 32.40 2.43
C SER A 210 -0.44 32.51 3.84
N SER A 211 -1.51 33.28 4.03
CA SER A 211 -2.24 33.34 5.30
C SER A 211 -2.89 31.99 5.62
N LEU A 212 -3.30 31.79 6.88
CA LEU A 212 -4.04 30.59 7.26
C LEU A 212 -5.37 30.44 6.49
N THR A 213 -6.05 31.57 6.22
CA THR A 213 -7.26 31.59 5.41
C THR A 213 -6.99 31.22 3.96
N GLY A 214 -5.94 31.76 3.35
CA GLY A 214 -5.51 31.39 1.98
C GLY A 214 -5.13 29.91 1.89
N LEU A 215 -4.38 29.39 2.85
CA LEU A 215 -4.01 27.99 2.89
C LEU A 215 -5.23 27.04 2.99
N VAL A 216 -6.18 27.35 3.89
CA VAL A 216 -7.43 26.56 4.01
C VAL A 216 -8.31 26.74 2.77
N GLY A 217 -8.33 27.93 2.18
CA GLY A 217 -9.02 28.22 0.92
C GLY A 217 -8.48 27.38 -0.22
N ALA A 218 -7.17 27.41 -0.48
CA ALA A 218 -6.50 26.64 -1.53
C ALA A 218 -6.76 25.13 -1.36
N MET A 219 -6.65 24.62 -0.12
CA MET A 219 -6.99 23.23 0.17
C MET A 219 -8.45 22.94 -0.21
N TRP A 220 -9.40 23.75 0.25
CA TRP A 220 -10.84 23.49 0.06
C TRP A 220 -11.25 23.57 -1.41
N GLU A 221 -10.75 24.55 -2.16
CA GLU A 221 -11.01 24.65 -3.59
C GLU A 221 -10.45 23.42 -4.34
N ASN A 222 -9.26 22.97 -3.99
CA ASN A 222 -8.73 21.77 -4.60
C ASN A 222 -9.53 20.51 -4.23
N GLN A 223 -10.10 20.39 -2.99
CA GLN A 223 -11.01 19.28 -2.66
C GLN A 223 -12.24 19.27 -3.57
N LYS A 224 -12.86 20.43 -3.78
CA LYS A 224 -14.02 20.56 -4.69
C LYS A 224 -13.65 20.16 -6.12
N TYR A 225 -12.50 20.64 -6.59
CA TYR A 225 -11.99 20.28 -7.91
C TYR A 225 -11.75 18.77 -8.03
N MET A 226 -11.01 18.16 -7.10
CA MET A 226 -10.72 16.71 -7.14
C MET A 226 -12.01 15.88 -7.12
N LEU A 227 -12.97 16.25 -6.28
CA LEU A 227 -14.26 15.56 -6.20
C LEU A 227 -15.02 15.66 -7.52
N SER A 228 -15.13 16.87 -8.09
CA SER A 228 -15.75 17.11 -9.39
C SER A 228 -15.03 16.35 -10.51
N TYR A 229 -13.72 16.45 -10.57
CA TYR A 229 -12.90 15.73 -11.56
C TYR A 229 -13.14 14.22 -11.48
N HIS A 230 -12.98 13.61 -10.30
CA HIS A 230 -13.13 12.17 -10.17
C HIS A 230 -14.56 11.65 -10.34
N SER A 231 -15.57 12.48 -10.13
CA SER A 231 -16.97 12.10 -10.40
C SER A 231 -17.37 12.31 -11.87
N GLY A 232 -16.71 13.22 -12.59
CA GLY A 232 -17.04 13.62 -13.94
C GLY A 232 -16.24 12.92 -15.06
N VAL A 233 -15.25 12.07 -14.72
CA VAL A 233 -14.44 11.39 -15.74
C VAL A 233 -15.28 10.39 -16.52
N THR A 234 -15.50 10.68 -17.80
CA THR A 234 -16.21 9.82 -18.78
C THR A 234 -15.27 9.22 -19.83
N ASP A 235 -13.98 9.54 -19.77
CA ASP A 235 -12.98 9.08 -20.72
C ASP A 235 -12.93 7.56 -20.81
N THR A 236 -12.55 7.06 -21.99
CA THR A 236 -12.29 5.65 -22.24
C THR A 236 -10.80 5.43 -22.49
N HIS A 237 -10.29 4.27 -22.10
CA HIS A 237 -8.89 3.92 -22.34
C HIS A 237 -8.79 2.42 -22.69
N PRO A 238 -8.02 2.03 -23.72
CA PRO A 238 -7.94 0.65 -24.17
C PRO A 238 -7.42 -0.32 -23.09
N TYR A 239 -6.65 0.16 -22.12
CA TYR A 239 -6.10 -0.64 -21.01
C TYR A 239 -6.80 -0.37 -19.69
N SER A 240 -7.98 0.25 -19.69
CA SER A 240 -8.80 0.36 -18.47
C SER A 240 -9.25 -1.01 -17.99
N SER A 241 -9.37 -1.16 -16.69
CA SER A 241 -9.78 -2.41 -16.07
C SER A 241 -10.55 -2.16 -14.78
N ARG A 242 -11.49 -3.05 -14.48
CA ARG A 242 -12.31 -2.98 -13.27
C ARG A 242 -11.72 -3.85 -12.16
N TRP A 243 -12.10 -3.60 -10.91
CA TRP A 243 -11.61 -4.27 -9.72
C TRP A 243 -11.60 -5.81 -9.81
N TYR A 244 -12.62 -6.44 -10.38
CA TYR A 244 -12.71 -7.90 -10.53
C TYR A 244 -11.70 -8.47 -11.54
N GLN A 245 -11.24 -7.68 -12.49
CA GLN A 245 -10.20 -8.06 -13.45
C GLN A 245 -8.81 -8.06 -12.81
N TRP A 246 -8.60 -7.23 -11.77
CA TRP A 246 -7.31 -7.17 -11.08
C TRP A 246 -7.04 -8.42 -10.24
N LEU A 247 -8.09 -9.07 -9.71
CA LEU A 247 -7.96 -10.30 -8.93
C LEU A 247 -7.29 -11.45 -9.70
N PHE A 248 -7.38 -11.40 -11.03
CA PHE A 248 -6.89 -12.46 -11.91
C PHE A 248 -5.88 -11.96 -12.94
N ASP A 249 -5.37 -10.74 -12.80
CA ASP A 249 -4.48 -10.09 -13.77
C ASP A 249 -5.01 -10.13 -15.21
N ILE A 250 -6.33 -10.04 -15.39
CA ILE A 250 -6.95 -10.19 -16.71
C ILE A 250 -6.48 -9.10 -17.67
N ARG A 251 -6.24 -7.88 -17.19
CA ARG A 251 -5.94 -6.73 -18.04
C ARG A 251 -4.81 -5.86 -17.47
N PRO A 252 -3.54 -6.20 -17.78
CA PRO A 252 -2.39 -5.33 -17.47
C PRO A 252 -2.55 -3.95 -18.08
N ILE A 253 -2.00 -2.93 -17.44
CA ILE A 253 -1.87 -1.61 -18.06
C ILE A 253 -0.61 -1.58 -18.90
N LEU A 254 -0.72 -1.13 -20.15
CA LEU A 254 0.40 -0.88 -21.03
C LEU A 254 0.72 0.62 -21.03
N TYR A 255 1.93 0.98 -20.61
CA TYR A 255 2.42 2.36 -20.57
C TYR A 255 3.14 2.77 -21.84
N TYR A 256 3.79 1.81 -22.52
CA TYR A 256 4.53 2.09 -23.73
C TYR A 256 4.54 0.86 -24.67
N MET A 257 4.47 1.14 -25.95
CA MET A 257 4.57 0.15 -27.02
C MET A 257 5.31 0.75 -28.22
N ASP A 258 6.27 -0.02 -28.74
CA ASP A 258 6.93 0.29 -30.01
C ASP A 258 7.08 -0.98 -30.87
N ASN A 259 6.71 -0.89 -32.14
CA ASN A 259 6.80 -1.95 -33.17
C ASN A 259 7.52 -1.45 -34.41
N SER A 260 8.33 -0.38 -34.30
CA SER A 260 9.01 0.24 -35.45
C SER A 260 10.04 -0.67 -36.10
N VAL A 261 10.59 -1.64 -35.37
CA VAL A 261 11.57 -2.61 -35.88
C VAL A 261 10.87 -3.90 -36.28
N PRO A 262 10.90 -4.30 -37.57
CA PRO A 262 10.28 -5.54 -38.06
C PRO A 262 10.78 -6.78 -37.29
N GLY A 263 9.85 -7.62 -36.81
CA GLY A 263 10.17 -8.82 -36.03
C GLY A 263 10.49 -8.60 -34.57
N TYR A 264 10.53 -7.35 -34.08
CA TYR A 264 10.77 -6.98 -32.71
C TYR A 264 9.63 -6.14 -32.16
N THR A 265 9.52 -6.13 -30.82
CA THR A 265 8.56 -5.30 -30.11
C THR A 265 9.17 -4.80 -28.79
N THR A 266 8.81 -3.58 -28.41
CA THR A 266 9.07 -3.05 -27.06
C THR A 266 7.75 -2.88 -26.36
N ARG A 267 7.65 -3.36 -25.13
CA ARG A 267 6.48 -3.22 -24.25
C ARG A 267 6.93 -2.74 -22.89
N PHE A 268 6.14 -1.87 -22.28
CA PHE A 268 6.31 -1.51 -20.87
C PHE A 268 4.93 -1.58 -20.22
N ALA A 269 4.73 -2.59 -19.39
CA ALA A 269 3.44 -2.91 -18.76
C ALA A 269 3.55 -3.07 -17.26
N ALA A 270 2.44 -2.82 -16.55
CA ALA A 270 2.34 -3.04 -15.10
C ALA A 270 1.15 -3.95 -14.78
N PHE A 271 1.41 -4.97 -13.98
CA PHE A 271 0.46 -5.92 -13.42
C PHE A 271 1.13 -6.67 -12.27
N VAL A 272 0.39 -7.45 -11.50
CA VAL A 272 0.95 -8.19 -10.36
C VAL A 272 1.67 -9.45 -10.85
N ASN A 273 2.72 -9.89 -10.15
CA ASN A 273 3.33 -11.19 -10.44
C ASN A 273 2.27 -12.30 -10.27
N PRO A 274 2.01 -13.17 -11.28
CA PRO A 274 0.95 -14.18 -11.22
C PRO A 274 1.02 -15.09 -9.98
N VAL A 275 2.22 -15.43 -9.49
CA VAL A 275 2.39 -16.20 -8.25
C VAL A 275 1.86 -15.41 -7.05
N VAL A 276 2.14 -14.12 -6.99
CA VAL A 276 1.66 -13.24 -5.90
C VAL A 276 0.16 -12.98 -6.06
N CYS A 277 -0.31 -12.70 -7.27
CA CYS A 277 -1.72 -12.40 -7.54
C CYS A 277 -2.62 -13.60 -7.23
N TRP A 278 -2.43 -14.70 -7.95
CA TRP A 278 -3.31 -15.86 -7.85
C TRP A 278 -3.07 -16.67 -6.57
N GLY A 279 -1.80 -16.92 -6.23
CA GLY A 279 -1.44 -17.58 -4.99
C GLY A 279 -1.85 -16.76 -3.75
N GLY A 280 -1.64 -15.44 -3.80
CA GLY A 280 -2.05 -14.51 -2.76
C GLY A 280 -3.57 -14.46 -2.56
N LEU A 281 -4.35 -14.46 -3.64
CA LEU A 281 -5.81 -14.50 -3.57
C LEU A 281 -6.30 -15.78 -2.87
N LEU A 282 -5.76 -16.95 -3.23
CA LEU A 282 -6.07 -18.22 -2.56
C LEU A 282 -5.65 -18.17 -1.09
N ALA A 283 -4.51 -17.56 -0.78
CA ALA A 283 -4.04 -17.37 0.59
C ALA A 283 -4.95 -16.44 1.41
N VAL A 284 -5.50 -15.37 0.81
CA VAL A 284 -6.49 -14.50 1.48
C VAL A 284 -7.76 -15.28 1.80
N LEU A 285 -8.25 -16.14 0.89
CA LEU A 285 -9.39 -17.01 1.17
C LEU A 285 -9.08 -17.97 2.32
N ALA A 286 -7.88 -18.56 2.35
CA ALA A 286 -7.45 -19.40 3.48
C ALA A 286 -7.39 -18.59 4.79
N CYS A 287 -6.88 -17.35 4.76
CA CYS A 287 -6.91 -16.44 5.92
C CYS A 287 -8.34 -16.17 6.37
N ALA A 288 -9.29 -15.92 5.45
CA ALA A 288 -10.69 -15.69 5.79
C ALA A 288 -11.31 -16.90 6.52
N VAL A 289 -11.06 -18.12 6.01
CA VAL A 289 -11.50 -19.36 6.68
C VAL A 289 -10.88 -19.49 8.08
N GLN A 290 -9.60 -19.20 8.24
CA GLN A 290 -8.91 -19.27 9.54
C GLN A 290 -9.39 -18.19 10.51
N ALA A 291 -9.66 -16.98 10.02
CA ALA A 291 -10.19 -15.88 10.81
C ALA A 291 -11.57 -16.25 11.41
N VAL A 292 -12.46 -16.85 10.59
CA VAL A 292 -13.80 -17.23 11.03
C VAL A 292 -13.80 -18.51 11.89
N ARG A 293 -13.18 -19.60 11.41
CA ARG A 293 -13.26 -20.91 12.07
C ARG A 293 -12.40 -20.98 13.33
N ARG A 294 -11.18 -20.41 13.29
CA ARG A 294 -10.20 -20.49 14.40
C ARG A 294 -10.07 -19.17 15.16
N ARG A 295 -10.83 -18.14 14.81
CA ARG A 295 -10.75 -16.79 15.41
C ARG A 295 -9.31 -16.25 15.45
N CYS A 296 -8.53 -16.55 14.41
CA CYS A 296 -7.13 -16.17 14.34
C CYS A 296 -6.98 -14.66 14.08
N ALA A 297 -6.46 -13.92 15.05
CA ALA A 297 -6.29 -12.47 14.97
C ALA A 297 -5.35 -12.03 13.83
N ARG A 298 -4.26 -12.79 13.55
CA ARG A 298 -3.34 -12.50 12.44
C ARG A 298 -4.03 -12.63 11.09
N ALA A 299 -4.81 -13.71 10.90
CA ALA A 299 -5.57 -13.93 9.68
C ALA A 299 -6.65 -12.84 9.50
N LEU A 300 -7.35 -12.47 10.58
CA LEU A 300 -8.35 -11.40 10.56
C LEU A 300 -7.72 -10.05 10.18
N PHE A 301 -6.55 -9.72 10.75
CA PHE A 301 -5.80 -8.51 10.41
C PHE A 301 -5.51 -8.41 8.91
N ILE A 302 -5.03 -9.51 8.30
CA ILE A 302 -4.69 -9.57 6.87
C ILE A 302 -5.95 -9.40 6.01
N VAL A 303 -7.03 -10.11 6.35
CA VAL A 303 -8.30 -10.05 5.60
C VAL A 303 -8.91 -8.65 5.66
N ILE A 304 -8.95 -8.01 6.84
CA ILE A 304 -9.45 -6.64 6.98
C ILE A 304 -8.62 -5.67 6.15
N GLY A 305 -7.29 -5.78 6.21
CA GLY A 305 -6.40 -4.95 5.42
C GLY A 305 -6.61 -5.12 3.91
N TYR A 306 -6.74 -6.36 3.44
CA TYR A 306 -7.02 -6.66 2.02
C TYR A 306 -8.36 -6.09 1.56
N LEU A 307 -9.43 -6.36 2.32
CA LEU A 307 -10.77 -5.89 1.97
C LEU A 307 -10.87 -4.36 2.00
N ALA A 308 -10.19 -3.71 2.92
CA ALA A 308 -10.14 -2.25 2.97
C ALA A 308 -9.52 -1.63 1.71
N GLN A 309 -8.55 -2.31 1.07
CA GLN A 309 -7.98 -1.85 -0.20
C GLN A 309 -8.84 -2.20 -1.41
N LEU A 310 -9.63 -3.26 -1.36
CA LEU A 310 -10.39 -3.76 -2.51
C LEU A 310 -11.83 -3.26 -2.57
N VAL A 311 -12.57 -3.34 -1.45
CA VAL A 311 -14.03 -3.11 -1.42
C VAL A 311 -14.45 -1.71 -1.91
N PRO A 312 -13.74 -0.61 -1.60
CA PRO A 312 -14.12 0.70 -2.10
C PRO A 312 -14.21 0.78 -3.63
N TRP A 313 -13.42 -0.02 -4.35
CA TRP A 313 -13.43 -0.03 -5.82
C TRP A 313 -14.69 -0.64 -6.42
N PHE A 314 -15.52 -1.37 -5.62
CA PHE A 314 -16.82 -1.87 -6.08
C PHE A 314 -17.79 -0.74 -6.41
N PHE A 315 -17.62 0.39 -5.74
CA PHE A 315 -18.49 1.57 -5.85
C PHE A 315 -17.97 2.63 -6.83
N ILE A 316 -16.78 2.42 -7.41
CA ILE A 316 -16.17 3.37 -8.34
C ILE A 316 -16.62 3.04 -9.77
N GLY A 317 -17.49 3.92 -10.33
CA GLY A 317 -18.03 3.77 -11.69
C GLY A 317 -17.13 4.30 -12.80
N ARG A 318 -16.20 5.23 -12.50
CA ARG A 318 -15.28 5.83 -13.47
C ARG A 318 -14.23 4.86 -13.97
N ILE A 319 -13.47 5.30 -14.98
CA ILE A 319 -12.31 4.58 -15.50
C ILE A 319 -11.29 4.27 -14.38
N THR A 320 -10.84 3.03 -14.33
CA THR A 320 -9.82 2.53 -13.39
C THR A 320 -8.80 1.65 -14.12
N PHE A 321 -7.68 1.34 -13.46
CA PHE A 321 -6.56 0.61 -14.04
C PHE A 321 -5.95 -0.38 -13.03
N ALA A 322 -5.22 -1.36 -13.51
CA ALA A 322 -4.59 -2.40 -12.69
C ALA A 322 -3.71 -1.85 -11.55
N TYR A 323 -3.05 -0.70 -11.73
CA TYR A 323 -2.21 -0.11 -10.67
C TYR A 323 -2.98 0.32 -9.42
N HIS A 324 -4.30 0.49 -9.49
CA HIS A 324 -5.10 0.74 -8.29
C HIS A 324 -5.12 -0.46 -7.33
N TYR A 325 -4.78 -1.66 -7.84
CA TYR A 325 -4.64 -2.86 -7.03
C TYR A 325 -3.29 -2.95 -6.30
N PHE A 326 -2.33 -2.08 -6.61
CA PHE A 326 -0.99 -2.12 -6.02
C PHE A 326 -0.98 -2.17 -4.49
N PRO A 327 -1.75 -1.36 -3.73
CA PRO A 327 -1.79 -1.48 -2.28
C PRO A 327 -2.28 -2.85 -1.76
N SER A 328 -3.11 -3.56 -2.53
CA SER A 328 -3.59 -4.90 -2.18
C SER A 328 -2.48 -5.95 -2.21
N VAL A 329 -1.41 -5.74 -3.02
CA VAL A 329 -0.25 -6.65 -3.13
C VAL A 329 0.42 -6.88 -1.77
N LEU A 330 0.49 -5.84 -0.92
CA LEU A 330 0.97 -5.97 0.46
C LEU A 330 0.25 -7.12 1.18
N PHE A 331 -1.06 -7.12 1.16
CA PHE A 331 -1.88 -8.09 1.90
C PHE A 331 -1.91 -9.47 1.23
N LEU A 332 -1.74 -9.55 -0.10
CA LEU A 332 -1.54 -10.81 -0.80
C LEU A 332 -0.25 -11.51 -0.32
N ILE A 333 0.83 -10.75 -0.20
CA ILE A 333 2.11 -11.27 0.31
C ILE A 333 2.01 -11.64 1.80
N LEU A 334 1.36 -10.81 2.63
CA LEU A 334 1.12 -11.14 4.03
C LEU A 334 0.30 -12.43 4.16
N ALA A 335 -0.70 -12.64 3.30
CA ALA A 335 -1.53 -13.85 3.28
C ALA A 335 -0.73 -15.09 2.87
N LEU A 336 0.09 -15.01 1.82
CA LEU A 336 1.01 -16.10 1.44
C LEU A 336 1.94 -16.48 2.58
N CYS A 337 2.55 -15.48 3.21
CA CYS A 337 3.42 -15.70 4.37
C CYS A 337 2.67 -16.30 5.57
N TYR A 338 1.41 -15.90 5.77
CA TYR A 338 0.55 -16.49 6.81
C TYR A 338 0.27 -17.98 6.54
N VAL A 339 0.00 -18.36 5.29
CA VAL A 339 -0.20 -19.78 4.94
C VAL A 339 1.06 -20.58 5.27
N PHE A 340 2.24 -20.13 4.87
CA PHE A 340 3.51 -20.79 5.23
C PHE A 340 3.73 -20.82 6.74
N TYR A 341 3.39 -19.76 7.46
CA TYR A 341 3.43 -19.75 8.91
C TYR A 341 2.49 -20.80 9.51
N SER A 342 1.24 -20.84 9.06
CA SER A 342 0.25 -21.81 9.54
C SER A 342 0.66 -23.27 9.27
N LEU A 343 1.27 -23.53 8.12
CA LEU A 343 1.84 -24.85 7.79
C LEU A 343 3.04 -25.19 8.67
N SER A 344 3.86 -24.18 9.00
CA SER A 344 5.05 -24.38 9.85
C SER A 344 4.72 -24.68 11.32
N GLU A 345 3.52 -24.42 11.77
CA GLU A 345 3.03 -24.75 13.12
C GLU A 345 2.47 -26.19 13.20
N GLN A 346 2.38 -26.88 12.07
CA GLN A 346 1.95 -28.28 12.01
C GLN A 346 3.20 -29.17 12.01
N GLU A 347 3.47 -29.86 13.10
CA GLU A 347 4.70 -30.65 13.32
C GLU A 347 4.90 -31.76 12.27
N GLU A 348 3.83 -32.29 11.66
CA GLU A 348 3.86 -33.36 10.68
C GLU A 348 4.22 -32.90 9.25
N LEU A 349 4.15 -31.61 8.93
CA LEU A 349 4.34 -31.06 7.58
C LEU A 349 5.79 -30.63 7.32
N ILE A 350 6.71 -31.57 7.15
CA ILE A 350 8.13 -31.31 6.82
C ILE A 350 8.27 -30.54 5.49
N ALA A 351 7.30 -30.68 4.58
CA ALA A 351 7.35 -30.11 3.22
C ALA A 351 7.06 -28.60 3.13
N TRP A 352 6.70 -27.89 4.22
CA TRP A 352 6.33 -26.48 4.14
C TRP A 352 7.48 -25.56 3.68
N LYS A 353 8.72 -25.83 4.10
CA LYS A 353 9.90 -25.04 3.66
C LYS A 353 10.18 -25.22 2.17
N PRO A 354 10.30 -26.45 1.63
CA PRO A 354 10.44 -26.65 0.19
C PRO A 354 9.32 -25.99 -0.62
N ALA A 355 8.04 -26.08 -0.17
CA ALA A 355 6.92 -25.44 -0.85
C ALA A 355 7.05 -23.91 -0.84
N MET A 356 7.41 -23.30 0.29
CA MET A 356 7.63 -21.86 0.39
C MET A 356 8.78 -21.42 -0.54
N TYR A 357 9.91 -22.14 -0.56
CA TYR A 357 11.02 -21.82 -1.43
C TYR A 357 10.66 -22.00 -2.92
N ALA A 358 9.90 -23.05 -3.26
CA ALA A 358 9.43 -23.28 -4.63
C ALA A 358 8.51 -22.15 -5.12
N VAL A 359 7.56 -21.71 -4.29
CA VAL A 359 6.69 -20.56 -4.61
C VAL A 359 7.51 -19.28 -4.80
N THR A 360 8.47 -19.02 -3.90
CA THR A 360 9.35 -17.86 -3.98
C THR A 360 10.25 -17.90 -5.21
N ALA A 361 10.84 -19.05 -5.52
CA ALA A 361 11.65 -19.27 -6.72
C ALA A 361 10.81 -19.15 -8.00
N GLY A 362 9.57 -19.65 -7.98
CA GLY A 362 8.61 -19.48 -9.10
C GLY A 362 8.31 -18.02 -9.38
N ALA A 363 8.08 -17.21 -8.34
CA ALA A 363 7.88 -15.77 -8.49
C ALA A 363 9.13 -15.08 -9.07
N ALA A 364 10.33 -15.44 -8.60
CA ALA A 364 11.59 -14.91 -9.11
C ALA A 364 11.86 -15.35 -10.56
N ALA A 365 11.53 -16.59 -10.91
CA ALA A 365 11.66 -17.09 -12.29
C ALA A 365 10.70 -16.34 -13.23
N LEU A 366 9.45 -16.13 -12.85
CA LEU A 366 8.51 -15.32 -13.63
C LEU A 366 8.99 -13.87 -13.75
N TYR A 367 9.52 -13.29 -12.66
CA TYR A 367 10.10 -11.95 -12.72
C TYR A 367 11.22 -11.87 -13.77
N ALA A 368 12.12 -12.84 -13.81
CA ALA A 368 13.18 -12.91 -14.81
C ALA A 368 12.60 -13.08 -16.24
N LEU A 369 11.60 -13.94 -16.43
CA LEU A 369 10.94 -14.17 -17.71
C LEU A 369 10.23 -12.90 -18.23
N PHE A 370 9.51 -12.20 -17.38
CA PHE A 370 8.76 -11.01 -17.75
C PHE A 370 9.60 -9.71 -17.69
N TYR A 371 10.82 -9.76 -17.15
CA TYR A 371 11.65 -8.57 -16.93
C TYR A 371 11.74 -7.63 -18.15
N PRO A 372 11.92 -8.12 -19.40
CA PRO A 372 12.01 -7.22 -20.54
C PRO A 372 10.79 -6.30 -20.71
N VAL A 373 9.57 -6.83 -20.49
CA VAL A 373 8.33 -6.04 -20.64
C VAL A 373 7.99 -5.21 -19.38
N LEU A 374 8.67 -5.47 -18.27
CA LEU A 374 8.57 -4.65 -17.07
C LEU A 374 9.50 -3.44 -17.10
N VAL A 375 10.49 -3.42 -17.99
CA VAL A 375 11.48 -2.36 -18.07
C VAL A 375 11.59 -1.70 -19.45
N GLY A 376 10.84 -2.19 -20.45
CA GLY A 376 10.82 -1.62 -21.78
C GLY A 376 12.03 -2.00 -22.63
N ILE A 377 12.54 -3.24 -22.49
CA ILE A 377 13.59 -3.78 -23.36
C ILE A 377 12.94 -4.31 -24.64
N GLN A 378 13.58 -4.05 -25.77
CA GLN A 378 13.17 -4.61 -27.07
C GLN A 378 13.41 -6.12 -27.08
N ILE A 379 12.40 -6.87 -27.50
CA ILE A 379 12.40 -8.34 -27.59
C ILE A 379 11.93 -8.78 -28.97
N PRO A 380 12.33 -9.98 -29.45
CA PRO A 380 11.71 -10.59 -30.61
C PRO A 380 10.19 -10.77 -30.41
N SER A 381 9.37 -10.48 -31.41
CA SER A 381 7.90 -10.52 -31.28
C SER A 381 7.39 -11.90 -30.86
N TRP A 382 8.05 -13.00 -31.25
CA TRP A 382 7.69 -14.34 -30.80
C TRP A 382 7.84 -14.54 -29.30
N TYR A 383 8.83 -13.87 -28.68
CA TYR A 383 9.03 -13.95 -27.23
C TYR A 383 7.80 -13.42 -26.47
N GLY A 384 7.27 -12.27 -26.89
CA GLY A 384 6.03 -11.72 -26.34
C GLY A 384 4.84 -12.64 -26.55
N THR A 385 4.59 -13.02 -27.80
CA THR A 385 3.38 -13.77 -28.18
C THR A 385 3.37 -15.23 -27.72
N CYS A 386 4.52 -15.91 -27.66
CA CYS A 386 4.59 -17.33 -27.30
C CYS A 386 4.89 -17.56 -25.81
N LEU A 387 5.69 -16.71 -25.17
CA LEU A 387 6.11 -16.93 -23.80
C LEU A 387 5.39 -16.05 -22.77
N LEU A 388 5.05 -14.80 -23.13
CA LEU A 388 4.51 -13.85 -22.18
C LEU A 388 2.99 -13.69 -22.26
N ARG A 389 2.38 -13.93 -23.37
CA ARG A 389 0.94 -13.75 -23.59
C ARG A 389 0.15 -14.95 -23.07
N TRP A 390 0.00 -15.05 -21.76
CA TRP A 390 -0.74 -16.16 -21.14
C TRP A 390 -2.26 -15.99 -21.25
N LEU A 391 -2.75 -14.76 -21.28
CA LEU A 391 -4.16 -14.45 -21.51
C LEU A 391 -4.32 -13.67 -22.82
N PRO A 392 -5.43 -13.87 -23.59
CA PRO A 392 -5.69 -13.13 -24.84
C PRO A 392 -5.69 -11.60 -24.66
N SER A 393 -6.04 -11.13 -23.47
CA SER A 393 -6.11 -9.72 -23.09
C SER A 393 -4.76 -9.10 -22.73
N TRP A 394 -3.70 -9.91 -22.59
CA TRP A 394 -2.37 -9.39 -22.27
C TRP A 394 -1.72 -8.75 -23.50
N PRO A 395 -1.12 -7.56 -23.36
CA PRO A 395 -0.65 -6.75 -24.47
C PRO A 395 0.77 -7.13 -24.96
N PHE A 396 1.09 -8.42 -24.98
CA PHE A 396 2.42 -8.95 -25.34
C PHE A 396 2.39 -9.73 -26.65
#